data_ba6bd5ac8dfbaf0c74f2f4d2ea80f75c
#
_entry.id   ba6bd5ac8dfbaf0c74f2f4d2ea80f75c
#
_cell.length_a   1.000
_cell.length_b   1.000
_cell.length_c   1.000
_cell.angle_alpha   90.00
_cell.angle_beta   90.00
_cell.angle_gamma   90.00
#
_symmetry.space_group_name_H-M   'P 1'
#
loop_
_entity.id
_entity.type
_entity.pdbx_description
1 polymer ?
#
loop_
_entity_poly.entity_id
_entity_poly.type
_entity_poly.pdbx_seq_one_letter_code
_entity_poly.pdbx_strand_id
1 'polypeptide(L)'
;MNFVSEEIEKYSTIHSESESELLKKLYRETHLSVLNPRMISGPLQGRILSFISKIINPNKILEIGTFTGYSTLCLAEGLKKNGIIQTIEKNDELIEIQNKFFEKSSYRKNIFQLTGNALQILPTLNEKYDLIFLDADKKNYLTYLDLLIPKLKTKGILMTDNVLWNGKVL
;
A
#
# COMPACT_ATOMS: atom_id res chain seq x y z
N MET A 1 20.66 -1.89 -5.77
CA MET A 1 20.90 -1.23 -7.07
C MET A 1 19.81 -0.19 -7.25
N ASN A 2 20.14 1.10 -7.32
CA ASN A 2 19.14 2.12 -7.66
C ASN A 2 19.00 2.14 -9.18
N PHE A 3 17.85 1.72 -9.68
CA PHE A 3 17.55 1.74 -11.11
C PHE A 3 17.28 3.17 -11.64
N VAL A 4 16.96 4.10 -10.73
CA VAL A 4 16.70 5.50 -11.04
C VAL A 4 17.68 6.33 -10.20
N SER A 5 18.31 7.35 -10.81
CA SER A 5 19.19 8.26 -10.07
C SER A 5 18.38 9.15 -9.12
N GLU A 6 18.98 9.56 -8.01
CA GLU A 6 18.36 10.47 -7.04
C GLU A 6 17.88 11.79 -7.68
N GLU A 7 18.60 12.27 -8.69
CA GLU A 7 18.22 13.48 -9.42
C GLU A 7 16.94 13.30 -10.23
N ILE A 8 16.77 12.15 -10.89
CA ILE A 8 15.53 11.83 -11.63
C ILE A 8 14.37 11.64 -10.67
N GLU A 9 14.60 10.96 -9.55
CA GLU A 9 13.57 10.78 -8.52
C GLU A 9 13.12 12.13 -7.93
N LYS A 10 14.09 13.01 -7.62
CA LYS A 10 13.81 14.37 -7.14
C LYS A 10 13.05 15.19 -8.18
N TYR A 11 13.47 15.14 -9.45
CA TYR A 11 12.77 15.81 -10.54
C TYR A 11 11.31 15.33 -10.65
N SER A 12 11.10 14.02 -10.66
CA SER A 12 9.77 13.41 -10.77
C SER A 12 8.88 13.79 -9.58
N THR A 13 9.44 13.80 -8.37
CA THR A 13 8.71 14.19 -7.16
C THR A 13 8.29 15.65 -7.19
N ILE A 14 9.15 16.56 -7.62
CA ILE A 14 8.86 18.01 -7.70
C ILE A 14 7.77 18.30 -8.75
N HIS A 15 7.70 17.50 -9.82
CA HIS A 15 6.74 17.67 -10.91
C HIS A 15 5.49 16.79 -10.74
N SER A 16 5.36 16.09 -9.61
CA SER A 16 4.16 15.33 -9.26
C SER A 16 3.22 16.12 -8.33
N GLU A 17 1.98 15.65 -8.17
CA GLU A 17 1.06 16.19 -7.17
C GLU A 17 1.70 16.14 -5.78
N SER A 18 1.59 17.22 -5.02
CA SER A 18 2.18 17.30 -3.68
C SER A 18 1.46 16.36 -2.71
N GLU A 19 2.22 15.72 -1.83
CA GLU A 19 1.67 14.96 -0.70
C GLU A 19 0.90 15.86 0.25
N SER A 20 -0.08 15.27 0.94
CA SER A 20 -0.73 15.94 2.06
C SER A 20 0.26 16.12 3.24
N GLU A 21 -0.01 17.12 4.09
CA GLU A 21 0.77 17.33 5.33
C GLU A 21 0.73 16.10 6.27
N LEU A 22 -0.33 15.31 6.20
CA LEU A 22 -0.45 14.07 6.95
C LEU A 22 0.56 13.03 6.47
N LEU A 23 0.69 12.83 5.15
CA LEU A 23 1.64 11.92 4.55
C LEU A 23 3.09 12.32 4.82
N LYS A 24 3.42 13.62 4.72
CA LYS A 24 4.75 14.14 5.06
C LYS A 24 5.12 13.84 6.53
N LYS A 25 4.17 14.05 7.44
CA LYS A 25 4.37 13.75 8.87
C LYS A 25 4.55 12.25 9.11
N LEU A 26 3.74 11.39 8.47
CA LEU A 26 3.88 9.95 8.56
C LEU A 26 5.25 9.49 8.02
N TYR A 27 5.65 9.97 6.87
CA TYR A 27 6.97 9.67 6.27
C TYR A 27 8.09 10.02 7.23
N ARG A 28 8.09 11.25 7.77
CA ARG A 28 9.09 11.70 8.74
C ARG A 28 9.10 10.85 10.01
N GLU A 29 7.92 10.58 10.58
CA GLU A 29 7.82 9.81 11.82
C GLU A 29 8.29 8.37 11.62
N THR A 30 7.97 7.75 10.49
CA THR A 30 8.48 6.42 10.14
C THR A 30 10.01 6.39 10.17
N HIS A 31 10.67 7.40 9.60
CA HIS A 31 12.14 7.47 9.58
C HIS A 31 12.76 7.74 10.96
N LEU A 32 12.01 8.31 11.89
CA LEU A 32 12.50 8.63 13.23
C LEU A 32 12.30 7.50 14.23
N SER A 33 11.26 6.68 14.06
CA SER A 33 10.80 5.78 15.13
C SER A 33 10.62 4.31 14.72
N VAL A 34 10.72 3.97 13.44
CA VAL A 34 10.45 2.61 12.97
C VAL A 34 11.72 1.94 12.47
N LEU A 35 11.89 0.65 12.78
CA LEU A 35 12.95 -0.16 12.22
C LEU A 35 12.75 -0.34 10.71
N ASN A 36 13.87 -0.29 9.96
CA ASN A 36 13.87 -0.42 8.49
C ASN A 36 12.96 0.59 7.77
N PRO A 37 13.08 1.91 8.04
CA PRO A 37 12.18 2.92 7.50
C PRO A 37 12.19 2.99 5.96
N ARG A 38 13.21 2.41 5.31
CA ARG A 38 13.33 2.31 3.83
C ARG A 38 12.23 1.43 3.20
N MET A 39 11.45 0.71 4.01
CA MET A 39 10.32 -0.09 3.51
C MET A 39 9.09 0.78 3.20
N ILE A 40 9.08 2.05 3.58
CA ILE A 40 7.97 2.95 3.25
C ILE A 40 7.99 3.28 1.75
N SER A 41 6.82 3.28 1.12
CA SER A 41 6.67 3.55 -0.33
C SER A 41 7.23 4.91 -0.76
N GLY A 42 7.12 5.92 0.09
CA GLY A 42 7.66 7.26 -0.20
C GLY A 42 6.83 8.10 -1.18
N PRO A 43 7.27 9.36 -1.41
CA PRO A 43 6.45 10.36 -2.11
C PRO A 43 6.09 9.98 -3.55
N LEU A 44 7.07 9.61 -4.38
CA LEU A 44 6.83 9.31 -5.79
C LEU A 44 5.92 8.10 -5.97
N GLN A 45 6.24 6.99 -5.30
CA GLN A 45 5.43 5.78 -5.36
C GLN A 45 4.02 6.03 -4.81
N GLY A 46 3.91 6.76 -3.70
CA GLY A 46 2.61 7.11 -3.12
C GLY A 46 1.73 7.91 -4.08
N ARG A 47 2.30 8.84 -4.85
CA ARG A 47 1.53 9.58 -5.87
C ARG A 47 1.12 8.69 -7.03
N ILE A 48 1.96 7.74 -7.44
CA ILE A 48 1.58 6.74 -8.46
C ILE A 48 0.42 5.87 -7.97
N LEU A 49 0.48 5.38 -6.73
CA LEU A 49 -0.60 4.59 -6.12
C LEU A 49 -1.91 5.37 -6.04
N SER A 50 -1.85 6.63 -5.59
CA SER A 50 -3.00 7.54 -5.56
C SER A 50 -3.58 7.76 -6.96
N PHE A 51 -2.73 8.06 -7.95
CA PHE A 51 -3.15 8.29 -9.32
C PHE A 51 -3.86 7.07 -9.92
N ILE A 52 -3.29 5.88 -9.77
CA ILE A 52 -3.90 4.65 -10.25
C ILE A 52 -5.22 4.39 -9.54
N SER A 53 -5.26 4.56 -8.21
CA SER A 53 -6.50 4.40 -7.44
C SER A 53 -7.58 5.39 -7.90
N LYS A 54 -7.23 6.67 -8.15
CA LYS A 54 -8.17 7.68 -8.67
C LYS A 54 -8.72 7.31 -10.06
N ILE A 55 -7.88 6.74 -10.95
CA ILE A 55 -8.34 6.29 -12.28
C ILE A 55 -9.31 5.11 -12.16
N ILE A 56 -8.99 4.12 -11.31
CA ILE A 56 -9.81 2.93 -11.09
C ILE A 56 -11.11 3.28 -10.39
N ASN A 57 -11.05 4.25 -9.45
CA ASN A 57 -12.15 4.67 -8.58
C ASN A 57 -12.80 3.44 -7.90
N PRO A 58 -12.03 2.67 -7.09
CA PRO A 58 -12.45 1.38 -6.58
C PRO A 58 -13.49 1.52 -5.46
N ASN A 59 -14.36 0.52 -5.37
CA ASN A 59 -15.25 0.35 -4.23
C ASN A 59 -14.58 -0.47 -3.11
N LYS A 60 -13.74 -1.44 -3.49
CA LYS A 60 -13.02 -2.28 -2.53
C LYS A 60 -11.57 -2.45 -2.96
N ILE A 61 -10.67 -2.12 -2.04
CA ILE A 61 -9.22 -2.33 -2.17
C ILE A 61 -8.78 -3.37 -1.14
N LEU A 62 -7.87 -4.25 -1.55
CA LEU A 62 -7.12 -5.10 -0.64
C LEU A 62 -5.63 -4.76 -0.75
N GLU A 63 -4.98 -4.54 0.37
CA GLU A 63 -3.55 -4.30 0.46
C GLU A 63 -2.88 -5.37 1.32
N ILE A 64 -1.77 -5.92 0.84
CA ILE A 64 -0.96 -6.88 1.58
C ILE A 64 0.41 -6.23 1.83
N GLY A 65 0.67 -5.89 3.10
CA GLY A 65 1.82 -5.11 3.52
C GLY A 65 1.45 -3.65 3.80
N THR A 66 0.86 -3.40 4.98
CA THR A 66 0.49 -2.05 5.43
C THR A 66 1.70 -1.23 5.82
N PHE A 67 2.70 -1.87 6.47
CA PHE A 67 3.81 -1.21 7.14
C PHE A 67 3.31 -0.08 8.05
N THR A 68 3.66 1.17 7.82
CA THR A 68 3.18 2.31 8.63
C THR A 68 1.90 2.94 8.09
N GLY A 69 1.36 2.45 6.96
CA GLY A 69 0.09 2.89 6.38
C GLY A 69 0.19 3.99 5.33
N TYR A 70 1.39 4.29 4.84
CA TYR A 70 1.59 5.34 3.84
C TYR A 70 0.90 5.01 2.51
N SER A 71 1.15 3.83 1.96
CA SER A 71 0.49 3.32 0.75
C SER A 71 -1.02 3.20 0.93
N THR A 72 -1.47 2.72 2.11
CA THR A 72 -2.88 2.63 2.47
C THR A 72 -3.60 3.99 2.31
N LEU A 73 -2.99 5.06 2.86
CA LEU A 73 -3.55 6.41 2.75
C LEU A 73 -3.56 6.92 1.32
N CYS A 74 -2.49 6.65 0.54
CA CYS A 74 -2.42 7.03 -0.86
C CYS A 74 -3.47 6.30 -1.71
N LEU A 75 -3.67 5.01 -1.50
CA LEU A 75 -4.69 4.22 -2.17
C LEU A 75 -6.11 4.67 -1.79
N ALA A 76 -6.33 5.07 -0.54
CA ALA A 76 -7.62 5.54 -0.06
C ALA A 76 -8.08 6.82 -0.76
N GLU A 77 -7.16 7.65 -1.29
CA GLU A 77 -7.48 8.88 -2.03
C GLU A 77 -8.34 8.64 -3.29
N GLY A 78 -8.29 7.43 -3.87
CA GLY A 78 -9.08 7.06 -5.04
C GLY A 78 -10.38 6.32 -4.75
N LEU A 79 -10.68 6.01 -3.49
CA LEU A 79 -11.89 5.28 -3.11
C LEU A 79 -13.17 6.00 -3.54
N LYS A 80 -14.14 5.22 -4.02
CA LYS A 80 -15.53 5.72 -4.15
C LYS A 80 -16.08 6.20 -2.81
N LYS A 81 -17.16 7.01 -2.88
CA LYS A 81 -17.89 7.52 -1.72
C LYS A 81 -18.28 6.40 -0.81
N ASN A 82 -18.17 5.66 -0.21
CA ASN A 82 -18.44 4.49 0.66
C ASN A 82 -17.56 3.27 0.32
N GLY A 83 -16.51 3.49 -0.45
CA GLY A 83 -15.51 2.47 -0.72
C GLY A 83 -14.70 2.15 0.52
N ILE A 84 -14.08 0.98 0.55
CA ILE A 84 -13.27 0.51 1.67
C ILE A 84 -11.91 0.01 1.19
N ILE A 85 -10.92 0.11 2.06
CA ILE A 85 -9.64 -0.57 1.93
C ILE A 85 -9.44 -1.49 3.12
N GLN A 86 -9.20 -2.76 2.84
CA GLN A 86 -8.73 -3.74 3.82
C GLN A 86 -7.22 -3.88 3.64
N THR A 87 -6.47 -3.69 4.72
CA THR A 87 -5.01 -3.76 4.69
C THR A 87 -4.50 -4.74 5.74
N ILE A 88 -3.53 -5.57 5.35
CA ILE A 88 -3.02 -6.66 6.18
C ILE A 88 -1.58 -6.36 6.58
N GLU A 89 -1.31 -6.39 7.90
CA GLU A 89 0.03 -6.25 8.47
C GLU A 89 0.31 -7.39 9.45
N LYS A 90 1.48 -8.01 9.33
CA LYS A 90 1.88 -9.08 10.25
C LYS A 90 2.57 -8.58 11.52
N ASN A 91 3.18 -7.38 11.47
CA ASN A 91 3.90 -6.79 12.59
C ASN A 91 2.96 -5.92 13.42
N ASP A 92 2.57 -6.41 14.59
CA ASP A 92 1.67 -5.72 15.52
C ASP A 92 2.31 -4.49 16.19
N GLU A 93 3.65 -4.39 16.25
CA GLU A 93 4.34 -3.19 16.73
C GLU A 93 4.02 -1.93 15.92
N LEU A 94 3.55 -2.10 14.67
CA LEU A 94 3.20 -0.99 13.79
C LEU A 94 1.77 -0.46 13.99
N ILE A 95 0.94 -1.15 14.76
CA ILE A 95 -0.47 -0.79 14.95
C ILE A 95 -0.63 0.60 15.54
N GLU A 96 0.23 0.98 16.49
CA GLU A 96 0.14 2.27 17.17
C GLU A 96 0.36 3.43 16.17
N ILE A 97 1.41 3.36 15.36
CA ILE A 97 1.68 4.39 14.33
C ILE A 97 0.59 4.40 13.25
N GLN A 98 0.11 3.24 12.81
CA GLN A 98 -0.98 3.14 11.85
C GLN A 98 -2.23 3.84 12.40
N ASN A 99 -2.68 3.49 13.61
CA ASN A 99 -3.85 4.09 14.24
C ASN A 99 -3.70 5.60 14.37
N LYS A 100 -2.56 6.09 14.84
CA LYS A 100 -2.26 7.51 15.00
C LYS A 100 -2.50 8.32 13.72
N PHE A 101 -2.11 7.76 12.57
CA PHE A 101 -2.22 8.46 11.29
C PHE A 101 -3.55 8.18 10.59
N PHE A 102 -4.11 6.99 10.71
CA PHE A 102 -5.44 6.70 10.16
C PHE A 102 -6.53 7.51 10.85
N GLU A 103 -6.48 7.67 12.18
CA GLU A 103 -7.42 8.51 12.94
C GLU A 103 -7.43 9.99 12.50
N LYS A 104 -6.28 10.49 12.05
CA LYS A 104 -6.14 11.88 11.56
C LYS A 104 -6.54 12.04 10.10
N SER A 105 -6.76 10.94 9.39
CA SER A 105 -7.13 10.98 7.98
C SER A 105 -8.64 11.12 7.79
N SER A 106 -9.03 11.72 6.68
CA SER A 106 -10.44 11.74 6.25
C SER A 106 -10.97 10.35 5.87
N TYR A 107 -10.08 9.35 5.75
CA TYR A 107 -10.40 7.98 5.32
C TYR A 107 -10.53 6.99 6.48
N ARG A 108 -10.48 7.44 7.75
CA ARG A 108 -10.51 6.54 8.91
C ARG A 108 -11.64 5.51 8.85
N LYS A 109 -12.83 5.96 8.45
CA LYS A 109 -14.02 5.10 8.37
C LYS A 109 -13.99 4.09 7.22
N ASN A 110 -13.08 4.30 6.28
CA ASN A 110 -12.93 3.47 5.08
C ASN A 110 -11.80 2.45 5.22
N ILE A 111 -10.92 2.59 6.23
CA ILE A 111 -9.74 1.74 6.43
C ILE A 111 -10.03 0.66 7.47
N PHE A 112 -9.86 -0.59 7.07
CA PHE A 112 -10.02 -1.78 7.91
C PHE A 112 -8.69 -2.52 8.02
N GLN A 113 -8.08 -2.45 9.20
CA GLN A 113 -6.81 -3.10 9.50
C GLN A 113 -7.04 -4.55 9.90
N LEU A 114 -6.28 -5.46 9.32
CA LEU A 114 -6.23 -6.88 9.65
C LEU A 114 -4.81 -7.21 10.10
N THR A 115 -4.63 -7.58 11.35
CA THR A 115 -3.32 -7.89 11.91
C THR A 115 -3.07 -9.38 11.89
N GLY A 116 -1.95 -9.81 11.31
CA GLY A 116 -1.52 -11.19 11.28
C GLY A 116 -0.91 -11.63 9.95
N ASN A 117 -0.64 -12.92 9.85
CA ASN A 117 -0.05 -13.50 8.64
C ASN A 117 -1.07 -13.50 7.48
N ALA A 118 -0.73 -12.82 6.39
CA ALA A 118 -1.60 -12.70 5.23
C ALA A 118 -1.95 -14.06 4.61
N LEU A 119 -1.06 -15.06 4.63
CA LEU A 119 -1.37 -16.42 4.14
C LEU A 119 -2.48 -17.12 4.94
N GLN A 120 -2.67 -16.73 6.21
CA GLN A 120 -3.74 -17.25 7.06
C GLN A 120 -5.03 -16.41 6.95
N ILE A 121 -4.89 -15.10 6.75
CA ILE A 121 -6.03 -14.18 6.65
C ILE A 121 -6.69 -14.26 5.27
N LEU A 122 -5.92 -14.29 4.18
CA LEU A 122 -6.46 -14.28 2.82
C LEU A 122 -7.51 -15.38 2.56
N PRO A 123 -7.34 -16.64 3.00
CA PRO A 123 -8.37 -17.66 2.81
C PRO A 123 -9.71 -17.35 3.49
N THR A 124 -9.71 -16.55 4.55
CA THR A 124 -10.94 -16.20 5.30
C THR A 124 -11.73 -15.07 4.66
N LEU A 125 -11.11 -14.30 3.74
CA LEU A 125 -11.77 -13.20 3.05
C LEU A 125 -12.59 -13.73 1.87
N ASN A 126 -13.92 -13.56 1.92
CA ASN A 126 -14.84 -14.02 0.86
C ASN A 126 -15.17 -12.94 -0.17
N GLU A 127 -14.54 -11.79 -0.06
CA GLU A 127 -14.82 -10.60 -0.86
C GLU A 127 -14.09 -10.61 -2.20
N LYS A 128 -14.61 -9.80 -3.15
CA LYS A 128 -13.95 -9.50 -4.43
C LYS A 128 -13.54 -8.04 -4.46
N TYR A 129 -12.36 -7.76 -4.98
CA TYR A 129 -11.73 -6.44 -4.96
C TYR A 129 -11.60 -5.85 -6.36
N ASP A 130 -11.76 -4.53 -6.45
CA ASP A 130 -11.53 -3.77 -7.69
C ASP A 130 -10.03 -3.54 -7.91
N LEU A 131 -9.29 -3.39 -6.81
CA LEU A 131 -7.86 -3.17 -6.78
C LEU A 131 -7.24 -4.00 -5.67
N ILE A 132 -6.16 -4.71 -5.99
CA ILE A 132 -5.32 -5.42 -5.02
C ILE A 132 -3.90 -4.85 -5.14
N PHE A 133 -3.29 -4.48 -4.02
CA PHE A 133 -1.90 -4.08 -3.95
C PHE A 133 -1.11 -5.07 -3.10
N LEU A 134 -0.09 -5.70 -3.71
CA LEU A 134 0.77 -6.68 -3.08
C LEU A 134 2.17 -6.10 -2.89
N ASP A 135 2.51 -5.77 -1.66
CA ASP A 135 3.83 -5.35 -1.21
C ASP A 135 4.22 -6.05 0.10
N ALA A 136 4.29 -7.36 0.06
CA ALA A 136 4.62 -8.22 1.19
C ALA A 136 5.99 -8.89 1.02
N ASP A 137 6.24 -9.95 1.77
CA ASP A 137 7.46 -10.74 1.66
C ASP A 137 7.57 -11.47 0.31
N LYS A 138 8.62 -11.18 -0.43
CA LYS A 138 8.83 -11.61 -1.82
C LYS A 138 8.89 -13.14 -1.98
N LYS A 139 9.30 -13.86 -0.94
CA LYS A 139 9.41 -15.34 -0.95
C LYS A 139 8.07 -16.04 -1.21
N ASN A 140 6.97 -15.41 -0.81
CA ASN A 140 5.62 -15.97 -0.89
C ASN A 140 4.79 -15.40 -2.04
N TYR A 141 5.38 -14.63 -2.97
CA TYR A 141 4.61 -13.95 -4.03
C TYR A 141 3.78 -14.92 -4.90
N LEU A 142 4.32 -16.07 -5.27
CA LEU A 142 3.55 -17.05 -6.05
C LEU A 142 2.35 -17.57 -5.25
N THR A 143 2.53 -17.89 -3.98
CA THR A 143 1.43 -18.32 -3.10
C THR A 143 0.39 -17.20 -2.92
N TYR A 144 0.86 -15.95 -2.77
CA TYR A 144 -0.07 -14.81 -2.73
C TYR A 144 -0.86 -14.67 -4.02
N LEU A 145 -0.25 -14.82 -5.20
CA LEU A 145 -0.95 -14.75 -6.48
C LEU A 145 -2.06 -15.79 -6.57
N ASP A 146 -1.80 -17.03 -6.19
CA ASP A 146 -2.80 -18.11 -6.18
C ASP A 146 -4.01 -17.77 -5.29
N LEU A 147 -3.79 -17.09 -4.17
CA LEU A 147 -4.83 -16.67 -3.24
C LEU A 147 -5.55 -15.39 -3.69
N LEU A 148 -4.86 -14.48 -4.39
CA LEU A 148 -5.37 -13.15 -4.73
C LEU A 148 -6.11 -13.12 -6.07
N ILE A 149 -5.65 -13.85 -7.09
CA ILE A 149 -6.31 -13.88 -8.40
C ILE A 149 -7.78 -14.27 -8.29
N PRO A 150 -8.17 -15.31 -7.51
CA PRO A 150 -9.58 -15.64 -7.33
C PRO A 150 -10.40 -14.56 -6.64
N LYS A 151 -9.76 -13.61 -5.93
CA LYS A 151 -10.41 -12.50 -5.22
C LYS A 151 -10.51 -11.22 -6.06
N LEU A 152 -9.93 -11.22 -7.25
CA LEU A 152 -10.05 -10.09 -8.16
C LEU A 152 -11.43 -10.09 -8.84
N LYS A 153 -12.05 -8.93 -8.96
CA LYS A 153 -13.25 -8.76 -9.80
C LYS A 153 -12.89 -8.87 -11.28
N THR A 154 -13.86 -9.16 -12.11
CA THR A 154 -13.71 -8.99 -13.56
C THR A 154 -13.31 -7.54 -13.86
N LYS A 155 -12.24 -7.33 -14.62
CA LYS A 155 -11.59 -6.03 -14.88
C LYS A 155 -10.94 -5.38 -13.64
N GLY A 156 -10.81 -6.11 -12.52
CA GLY A 156 -10.02 -5.66 -11.39
C GLY A 156 -8.53 -5.65 -11.70
N ILE A 157 -7.77 -4.87 -10.95
CA ILE A 157 -6.34 -4.69 -11.15
C ILE A 157 -5.58 -5.24 -9.95
N LEU A 158 -4.54 -6.04 -10.23
CA LEU A 158 -3.54 -6.44 -9.26
C LEU A 158 -2.25 -5.66 -9.54
N MET A 159 -1.81 -4.88 -8.58
CA MET A 159 -0.49 -4.23 -8.58
C MET A 159 0.45 -4.98 -7.66
N THR A 160 1.67 -5.18 -8.09
CA THR A 160 2.69 -5.90 -7.33
C THR A 160 3.98 -5.10 -7.30
N ASP A 161 4.49 -4.81 -6.10
CA ASP A 161 5.72 -4.05 -5.93
C ASP A 161 6.96 -4.93 -5.96
N ASN A 162 8.12 -4.30 -6.25
CA ASN A 162 9.46 -4.89 -6.24
C ASN A 162 9.63 -6.17 -7.06
N VAL A 163 8.89 -6.32 -8.15
CA VAL A 163 8.91 -7.52 -9.01
C VAL A 163 10.28 -7.79 -9.63
N LEU A 164 11.15 -6.80 -9.75
CA LEU A 164 12.53 -6.99 -10.21
C LEU A 164 13.46 -7.57 -9.15
N TRP A 165 13.03 -7.63 -7.90
CA TRP A 165 13.74 -8.22 -6.76
C TRP A 165 15.26 -7.91 -6.74
N ASN A 166 15.62 -6.63 -6.88
CA ASN A 166 17.00 -6.16 -7.00
C ASN A 166 17.81 -6.84 -8.12
N GLY A 167 17.16 -7.20 -9.21
CA GLY A 167 17.76 -7.88 -10.35
C GLY A 167 17.90 -9.40 -10.21
N LYS A 168 17.36 -10.01 -9.15
CA LYS A 168 17.42 -11.49 -8.95
C LYS A 168 16.49 -12.27 -9.88
N VAL A 169 15.76 -11.59 -10.74
CA VAL A 169 14.90 -12.19 -11.77
C VAL A 169 15.67 -12.53 -13.05
N LEU A 170 16.94 -12.14 -13.14
CA LEU A 170 17.89 -12.50 -14.18
C LEU A 170 18.74 -13.69 -13.67
#